data_7aeea392974ea3229e8bd060e4285862
#
_entry.id   7aeea392974ea3229e8bd060e4285862
#
_cell.length_a   1.000
_cell.length_b   1.000
_cell.length_c   1.000
_cell.angle_alpha   90.00
_cell.angle_beta   90.00
_cell.angle_gamma   90.00
#
_symmetry.space_group_name_H-M   'P 1'
#
loop_
_entity.id
_entity.type
_entity.pdbx_description
1 polymer ?
#
loop_
_entity_poly.entity_id
_entity_poly.type
_entity_poly.pdbx_seq_one_letter_code
_entity_poly.pdbx_strand_id
1 'polypeptide(L)'
;MARLFRLRALVALVVLLVVFSILSPAFLTAANLTILLKHVAINAIMAIGMTFVIVSGGIDLSVGSIAGLAGMIAGALIDRGLVLPMFGVVVYFQVWLVVAIALLGGALVGAVNGILVARASVAPFIATLGTMYAARGVALLVSNGATFPNLLGKADLGNTGFQWLGAGTVPIGFMTALGVAAAFVALRTPFGRHVYAVGGNARASQLSGVKVKRVQGLVYVISGVCSALVGVIIASQLVSAHPATGQAFELNAIAAVVLGGTSLAGGRGGIGGTIIGALVIGALADGLVLLGVSEFWQIVIRGMVIVVAVVLDQIQRRLQQ
;
A
#
# COMPACT_ATOMS: atom_id res chain seq x y z
N MET A 1 -3.59 -1.18 26.82
CA MET A 1 -3.92 -0.13 25.83
C MET A 1 -4.06 -0.62 24.39
N ALA A 2 -3.09 -1.33 23.79
CA ALA A 2 -3.22 -1.83 22.40
C ALA A 2 -4.47 -2.71 22.14
N ARG A 3 -4.95 -3.45 23.12
CA ARG A 3 -6.20 -4.22 23.04
C ARG A 3 -7.45 -3.34 22.92
N LEU A 4 -7.50 -2.19 23.61
CA LEU A 4 -8.62 -1.26 23.56
C LEU A 4 -8.77 -0.58 22.18
N PHE A 5 -7.64 -0.26 21.53
CA PHE A 5 -7.63 0.33 20.18
C PHE A 5 -8.14 -0.67 19.12
N ARG A 6 -7.73 -1.92 19.23
CA ARG A 6 -8.22 -2.98 18.34
C ARG A 6 -9.73 -3.21 18.50
N LEU A 7 -10.24 -3.10 19.74
CA LEU A 7 -11.68 -3.19 20.01
C LEU A 7 -12.48 -2.09 19.30
N ARG A 8 -11.98 -0.86 19.25
CA ARG A 8 -12.69 0.26 18.60
C ARG A 8 -12.77 0.11 17.09
N ALA A 9 -11.64 -0.23 16.42
CA ALA A 9 -11.64 -0.50 15.00
C ALA A 9 -12.54 -1.69 14.65
N LEU A 10 -12.53 -2.72 15.49
CA LEU A 10 -13.41 -3.89 15.35
C LEU A 10 -14.88 -3.51 15.53
N VAL A 11 -15.20 -2.68 16.53
CA VAL A 11 -16.58 -2.18 16.76
C VAL A 11 -17.02 -1.34 15.56
N ALA A 12 -16.19 -0.42 15.06
CA ALA A 12 -16.49 0.36 13.87
C ALA A 12 -16.75 -0.54 12.65
N LEU A 13 -15.92 -1.56 12.46
CA LEU A 13 -16.12 -2.55 11.39
C LEU A 13 -17.46 -3.28 11.55
N VAL A 14 -17.75 -3.81 12.74
CA VAL A 14 -19.02 -4.53 13.01
C VAL A 14 -20.21 -3.62 12.78
N VAL A 15 -20.17 -2.38 13.25
CA VAL A 15 -21.25 -1.41 13.01
C VAL A 15 -21.47 -1.17 11.53
N LEU A 16 -20.39 -0.96 10.74
CA LEU A 16 -20.51 -0.78 9.30
C LEU A 16 -21.08 -2.01 8.60
N LEU A 17 -20.60 -3.20 8.97
CA LEU A 17 -21.11 -4.46 8.41
C LEU A 17 -22.61 -4.62 8.70
N VAL A 18 -23.05 -4.34 9.92
CA VAL A 18 -24.48 -4.40 10.30
C VAL A 18 -25.28 -3.35 9.55
N VAL A 19 -24.85 -2.09 9.51
CA VAL A 19 -25.56 -1.00 8.83
C VAL A 19 -25.73 -1.32 7.35
N PHE A 20 -24.64 -1.69 6.64
CA PHE A 20 -24.74 -1.97 5.21
C PHE A 20 -25.48 -3.27 4.89
N SER A 21 -25.46 -4.27 5.79
CA SER A 21 -26.27 -5.48 5.61
C SER A 21 -27.77 -5.22 5.72
N ILE A 22 -28.18 -4.23 6.53
CA ILE A 22 -29.58 -3.79 6.64
C ILE A 22 -30.00 -2.94 5.42
N LEU A 23 -29.08 -2.06 4.97
CA LEU A 23 -29.37 -1.11 3.88
C LEU A 23 -29.30 -1.74 2.49
N SER A 24 -28.54 -2.81 2.29
CA SER A 24 -28.37 -3.48 1.01
C SER A 24 -28.37 -5.02 1.16
N PRO A 25 -29.38 -5.72 0.64
CA PRO A 25 -29.42 -7.19 0.66
C PRO A 25 -28.25 -7.84 -0.08
N ALA A 26 -27.62 -7.12 -1.05
CA ALA A 26 -26.49 -7.60 -1.81
C ALA A 26 -25.17 -7.58 -1.02
N PHE A 27 -25.10 -6.82 0.09
CA PHE A 27 -23.84 -6.55 0.80
C PHE A 27 -23.17 -7.81 1.34
N LEU A 28 -23.93 -8.74 1.96
CA LEU A 28 -23.39 -9.99 2.53
C LEU A 28 -23.43 -11.18 1.55
N THR A 29 -23.70 -10.95 0.26
CA THR A 29 -23.61 -12.04 -0.73
C THR A 29 -22.16 -12.49 -0.92
N ALA A 30 -21.94 -13.79 -1.20
CA ALA A 30 -20.61 -14.35 -1.42
C ALA A 30 -19.86 -13.66 -2.57
N ALA A 31 -20.60 -13.28 -3.62
CA ALA A 31 -20.07 -12.53 -4.75
C ALA A 31 -19.52 -11.16 -4.32
N ASN A 32 -20.33 -10.39 -3.58
CA ASN A 32 -19.92 -9.06 -3.11
C ASN A 32 -18.79 -9.14 -2.08
N LEU A 33 -18.84 -10.08 -1.13
CA LEU A 33 -17.77 -10.26 -0.16
C LEU A 33 -16.42 -10.59 -0.83
N THR A 34 -16.44 -11.33 -1.94
CA THR A 34 -15.23 -11.60 -2.71
C THR A 34 -14.68 -10.32 -3.35
N ILE A 35 -15.53 -9.47 -3.90
CA ILE A 35 -15.15 -8.18 -4.49
C ILE A 35 -14.60 -7.24 -3.41
N LEU A 36 -15.33 -7.11 -2.30
CA LEU A 36 -14.91 -6.33 -1.14
C LEU A 36 -13.53 -6.77 -0.64
N LEU A 37 -13.32 -8.07 -0.43
CA LEU A 37 -12.04 -8.58 0.05
C LEU A 37 -10.89 -8.38 -0.94
N LYS A 38 -11.14 -8.38 -2.25
CA LYS A 38 -10.12 -8.01 -3.26
C LYS A 38 -9.71 -6.54 -3.13
N HIS A 39 -10.67 -5.63 -3.01
CA HIS A 39 -10.38 -4.21 -2.80
C HIS A 39 -9.68 -3.95 -1.47
N VAL A 40 -10.11 -4.64 -0.41
CA VAL A 40 -9.43 -4.63 0.89
C VAL A 40 -7.99 -5.14 0.75
N ALA A 41 -7.75 -6.21 0.00
CA ALA A 41 -6.42 -6.78 -0.18
C ALA A 41 -5.44 -5.77 -0.77
N ILE A 42 -5.85 -5.03 -1.81
CA ILE A 42 -5.04 -3.96 -2.42
C ILE A 42 -4.65 -2.90 -1.38
N ASN A 43 -5.64 -2.37 -0.66
CA ASN A 43 -5.41 -1.35 0.36
C ASN A 43 -4.59 -1.89 1.54
N ALA A 44 -4.85 -3.12 1.99
CA ALA A 44 -4.16 -3.74 3.11
C ALA A 44 -2.68 -4.03 2.81
N ILE A 45 -2.34 -4.53 1.60
CA ILE A 45 -0.95 -4.77 1.20
C ILE A 45 -0.16 -3.47 1.28
N MET A 46 -0.68 -2.38 0.73
CA MET A 46 -0.05 -1.06 0.79
C MET A 46 0.05 -0.55 2.24
N ALA A 47 -1.03 -0.67 3.01
CA ALA A 47 -1.09 -0.24 4.41
C ALA A 47 -0.15 -1.05 5.32
N ILE A 48 0.12 -2.32 5.02
CA ILE A 48 1.12 -3.14 5.74
C ILE A 48 2.51 -2.52 5.60
N GLY A 49 2.93 -2.15 4.39
CA GLY A 49 4.20 -1.44 4.17
C GLY A 49 4.24 -0.10 4.90
N MET A 50 3.17 0.70 4.76
CA MET A 50 3.00 1.99 5.43
C MET A 50 3.04 1.87 6.96
N THR A 51 2.58 0.76 7.54
CA THR A 51 2.62 0.54 8.99
C THR A 51 4.04 0.58 9.53
N PHE A 52 5.01 -0.06 8.87
CA PHE A 52 6.41 -0.01 9.29
C PHE A 52 6.98 1.41 9.23
N VAL A 53 6.61 2.17 8.19
CA VAL A 53 7.03 3.57 8.03
C VAL A 53 6.45 4.42 9.15
N ILE A 54 5.14 4.34 9.40
CA ILE A 54 4.47 5.17 10.44
C ILE A 54 4.93 4.75 11.83
N VAL A 55 5.06 3.46 12.13
CA VAL A 55 5.59 2.99 13.42
C VAL A 55 7.03 3.48 13.65
N SER A 56 7.85 3.64 12.62
CA SER A 56 9.21 4.21 12.75
C SER A 56 9.23 5.75 12.88
N GLY A 57 8.06 6.42 12.84
CA GLY A 57 7.93 7.87 12.93
C GLY A 57 8.00 8.60 11.58
N GLY A 58 7.87 7.88 10.45
CA GLY A 58 7.84 8.44 9.10
C GLY A 58 6.44 8.47 8.48
N ILE A 59 6.34 9.07 7.29
CA ILE A 59 5.16 9.01 6.41
C ILE A 59 5.68 8.79 4.99
N ASP A 60 4.98 7.98 4.19
CA ASP A 60 5.34 7.74 2.79
C ASP A 60 4.17 8.09 1.86
N LEU A 61 4.24 9.27 1.25
CA LEU A 61 3.23 9.72 0.29
C LEU A 61 3.45 9.13 -1.12
N SER A 62 4.59 8.52 -1.38
CA SER A 62 4.92 8.03 -2.71
C SER A 62 4.29 6.68 -3.07
N VAL A 63 3.67 5.99 -2.11
CA VAL A 63 3.15 4.62 -2.26
C VAL A 63 2.20 4.45 -3.46
N GLY A 64 1.29 5.41 -3.68
CA GLY A 64 0.36 5.37 -4.80
C GLY A 64 1.05 5.56 -6.16
N SER A 65 2.04 6.47 -6.23
CA SER A 65 2.83 6.69 -7.45
C SER A 65 3.78 5.53 -7.75
N ILE A 66 4.34 4.88 -6.72
CA ILE A 66 5.13 3.66 -6.87
C ILE A 66 4.26 2.53 -7.45
N ALA A 67 3.01 2.40 -6.98
CA ALA A 67 2.09 1.41 -7.55
C ALA A 67 1.82 1.70 -9.04
N GLY A 68 1.54 2.95 -9.40
CA GLY A 68 1.39 3.35 -10.80
C GLY A 68 2.63 3.05 -11.63
N LEU A 69 3.82 3.42 -11.16
CA LEU A 69 5.10 3.16 -11.83
C LEU A 69 5.36 1.66 -12.02
N ALA A 70 5.15 0.84 -10.99
CA ALA A 70 5.36 -0.60 -11.08
C ALA A 70 4.41 -1.27 -12.09
N GLY A 71 3.13 -0.85 -12.10
CA GLY A 71 2.17 -1.28 -13.12
C GLY A 71 2.62 -0.90 -14.54
N MET A 72 3.14 0.33 -14.73
CA MET A 72 3.64 0.79 -16.02
C MET A 72 4.92 0.07 -16.46
N ILE A 73 5.84 -0.25 -15.53
CA ILE A 73 7.02 -1.07 -15.81
C ILE A 73 6.59 -2.45 -16.30
N ALA A 74 5.66 -3.09 -15.57
CA ALA A 74 5.15 -4.40 -15.98
C ALA A 74 4.44 -4.33 -17.34
N GLY A 75 3.60 -3.32 -17.55
CA GLY A 75 2.91 -3.09 -18.81
C GLY A 75 3.85 -2.91 -19.99
N ALA A 76 4.88 -2.07 -19.84
CA ALA A 76 5.88 -1.84 -20.87
C ALA A 76 6.64 -3.12 -21.25
N LEU A 77 7.07 -3.90 -20.25
CA LEU A 77 7.83 -5.13 -20.48
C LEU A 77 6.99 -6.24 -21.12
N ILE A 78 5.68 -6.31 -20.83
CA ILE A 78 4.78 -7.30 -21.44
C ILE A 78 4.38 -6.88 -22.85
N ASP A 79 3.99 -5.61 -23.04
CA ASP A 79 3.46 -5.10 -24.30
C ASP A 79 4.56 -4.85 -25.34
N ARG A 80 5.62 -4.13 -24.96
CA ARG A 80 6.70 -3.68 -25.87
C ARG A 80 7.98 -4.49 -25.73
N GLY A 81 8.19 -5.17 -24.62
CA GLY A 81 9.48 -5.73 -24.25
C GLY A 81 10.54 -4.66 -23.92
N LEU A 82 11.76 -5.09 -23.70
CA LEU A 82 12.93 -4.22 -23.54
C LEU A 82 13.57 -3.98 -24.90
N VAL A 83 13.37 -2.78 -25.45
CA VAL A 83 13.95 -2.38 -26.72
C VAL A 83 15.42 -2.00 -26.50
N LEU A 84 16.33 -2.64 -27.21
CA LEU A 84 17.77 -2.39 -27.20
C LEU A 84 18.21 -1.84 -28.58
N PRO A 85 18.09 -0.51 -28.83
CA PRO A 85 18.31 0.07 -30.15
C PRO A 85 19.71 -0.17 -30.70
N MET A 86 20.73 -0.20 -29.82
CA MET A 86 22.13 -0.46 -30.23
C MET A 86 22.33 -1.85 -30.85
N PHE A 87 21.48 -2.82 -30.50
CA PHE A 87 21.58 -4.20 -30.99
C PHE A 87 20.47 -4.55 -31.98
N GLY A 88 19.53 -3.63 -32.22
CA GLY A 88 18.39 -3.86 -33.12
C GLY A 88 17.45 -4.97 -32.64
N VAL A 89 17.43 -5.29 -31.34
CA VAL A 89 16.65 -6.39 -30.77
C VAL A 89 15.64 -5.90 -29.72
N VAL A 90 14.56 -6.66 -29.58
CA VAL A 90 13.59 -6.50 -28.48
C VAL A 90 13.61 -7.76 -27.65
N VAL A 91 13.84 -7.63 -26.35
CA VAL A 91 13.87 -8.75 -25.40
C VAL A 91 12.56 -8.81 -24.64
N TYR A 92 11.86 -9.93 -24.74
CA TYR A 92 10.68 -10.21 -23.93
C TYR A 92 11.06 -11.11 -22.76
N PHE A 93 10.43 -10.87 -21.61
CA PHE A 93 10.71 -11.60 -20.37
C PHE A 93 9.52 -12.45 -19.96
N GLN A 94 9.80 -13.55 -19.30
CA GLN A 94 8.78 -14.32 -18.60
C GLN A 94 8.11 -13.46 -17.53
N VAL A 95 6.82 -13.68 -17.31
CA VAL A 95 5.99 -12.87 -16.38
C VAL A 95 6.62 -12.73 -14.99
N TRP A 96 7.21 -13.79 -14.44
CA TRP A 96 7.83 -13.74 -13.11
C TRP A 96 9.02 -12.78 -13.04
N LEU A 97 9.79 -12.69 -14.12
CA LEU A 97 10.90 -11.75 -14.22
C LEU A 97 10.37 -10.32 -14.38
N VAL A 98 9.30 -10.13 -15.15
CA VAL A 98 8.61 -8.83 -15.26
C VAL A 98 8.14 -8.36 -13.89
N VAL A 99 7.50 -9.24 -13.13
CA VAL A 99 7.07 -8.95 -11.74
C VAL A 99 8.26 -8.58 -10.86
N ALA A 100 9.35 -9.38 -10.91
CA ALA A 100 10.54 -9.09 -10.12
C ALA A 100 11.16 -7.72 -10.46
N ILE A 101 11.23 -7.36 -11.75
CA ILE A 101 11.73 -6.04 -12.20
C ILE A 101 10.82 -4.91 -11.70
N ALA A 102 9.50 -5.08 -11.77
CA ALA A 102 8.56 -4.09 -11.26
C ALA A 102 8.68 -3.89 -9.74
N LEU A 103 8.82 -4.99 -8.97
CA LEU A 103 9.06 -4.94 -7.52
C LEU A 103 10.39 -4.28 -7.19
N LEU A 104 11.45 -4.56 -7.94
CA LEU A 104 12.75 -3.89 -7.81
C LEU A 104 12.62 -2.39 -8.09
N GLY A 105 11.84 -1.98 -9.09
CA GLY A 105 11.53 -0.57 -9.35
C GLY A 105 10.94 0.13 -8.11
N GLY A 106 9.96 -0.51 -7.46
CA GLY A 106 9.38 0.02 -6.22
C GLY A 106 10.38 0.01 -5.05
N ALA A 107 11.18 -1.03 -4.93
CA ALA A 107 12.24 -1.10 -3.91
C ALA A 107 13.29 0.02 -4.09
N LEU A 108 13.64 0.36 -5.33
CA LEU A 108 14.56 1.45 -5.65
C LEU A 108 14.00 2.82 -5.26
N VAL A 109 12.74 3.11 -5.58
CA VAL A 109 12.10 4.36 -5.14
C VAL A 109 12.02 4.41 -3.61
N GLY A 110 11.65 3.29 -2.96
CA GLY A 110 11.69 3.19 -1.50
C GLY A 110 13.08 3.38 -0.91
N ALA A 111 14.14 2.87 -1.58
CA ALA A 111 15.52 3.09 -1.17
C ALA A 111 15.93 4.57 -1.29
N VAL A 112 15.49 5.26 -2.35
CA VAL A 112 15.70 6.71 -2.50
C VAL A 112 15.05 7.46 -1.34
N ASN A 113 13.78 7.17 -1.01
CA ASN A 113 13.11 7.74 0.17
C ASN A 113 13.91 7.46 1.45
N GLY A 114 14.32 6.22 1.64
CA GLY A 114 15.11 5.81 2.79
C GLY A 114 16.44 6.55 2.90
N ILE A 115 17.13 6.80 1.79
CA ILE A 115 18.37 7.58 1.75
C ILE A 115 18.12 9.05 2.09
N LEU A 116 17.09 9.67 1.48
CA LEU A 116 16.74 11.07 1.73
C LEU A 116 16.37 11.30 3.20
N VAL A 117 15.54 10.43 3.76
CA VAL A 117 15.09 10.56 5.16
C VAL A 117 16.20 10.20 6.15
N ALA A 118 16.82 9.02 5.98
CA ALA A 118 17.72 8.49 7.00
C ALA A 118 19.14 9.03 6.93
N ARG A 119 19.64 9.39 5.73
CA ARG A 119 21.03 9.87 5.55
C ARG A 119 21.10 11.36 5.30
N ALA A 120 20.23 11.90 4.42
CA ALA A 120 20.20 13.32 4.11
C ALA A 120 19.37 14.12 5.13
N SER A 121 18.70 13.46 6.10
CA SER A 121 17.88 14.10 7.15
C SER A 121 16.77 15.00 6.60
N VAL A 122 16.27 14.71 5.40
CA VAL A 122 15.12 15.39 4.82
C VAL A 122 13.86 14.95 5.56
N ALA A 123 12.97 15.88 5.85
CA ALA A 123 11.69 15.57 6.50
C ALA A 123 10.92 14.52 5.67
N PRO A 124 10.40 13.44 6.28
CA PRO A 124 9.73 12.34 5.57
C PRO A 124 8.66 12.81 4.59
N PHE A 125 7.82 13.75 5.01
CA PHE A 125 6.77 14.33 4.18
C PHE A 125 7.33 14.97 2.90
N ILE A 126 8.41 15.78 3.00
CA ILE A 126 9.01 16.47 1.87
C ILE A 126 9.69 15.48 0.92
N ALA A 127 10.46 14.53 1.46
CA ALA A 127 11.15 13.51 0.69
C ALA A 127 10.17 12.69 -0.14
N THR A 128 9.12 12.16 0.52
CA THR A 128 8.16 11.26 -0.13
C THR A 128 7.17 12.01 -1.04
N LEU A 129 6.88 13.29 -0.78
CA LEU A 129 6.14 14.13 -1.71
C LEU A 129 6.93 14.38 -3.00
N GLY A 130 8.22 14.68 -2.88
CA GLY A 130 9.09 14.85 -4.06
C GLY A 130 9.20 13.58 -4.90
N THR A 131 9.42 12.42 -4.25
CA THR A 131 9.48 11.13 -4.95
C THR A 131 8.13 10.67 -5.49
N MET A 132 7.02 11.06 -4.87
CA MET A 132 5.67 10.86 -5.40
C MET A 132 5.50 11.49 -6.79
N TYR A 133 5.88 12.77 -6.92
CA TYR A 133 5.84 13.46 -8.21
C TYR A 133 6.85 12.88 -9.21
N ALA A 134 8.06 12.57 -8.76
CA ALA A 134 9.08 11.98 -9.62
C ALA A 134 8.65 10.61 -10.17
N ALA A 135 8.17 9.71 -9.29
CA ALA A 135 7.70 8.38 -9.69
C ALA A 135 6.48 8.47 -10.62
N ARG A 136 5.55 9.41 -10.36
CA ARG A 136 4.40 9.67 -11.25
C ARG A 136 4.85 10.21 -12.60
N GLY A 137 5.80 11.13 -12.62
CA GLY A 137 6.39 11.65 -13.85
C GLY A 137 7.05 10.56 -14.69
N VAL A 138 7.85 9.68 -14.05
CA VAL A 138 8.47 8.53 -14.74
C VAL A 138 7.39 7.57 -15.27
N ALA A 139 6.34 7.27 -14.49
CA ALA A 139 5.23 6.43 -14.95
C ALA A 139 4.56 6.99 -16.22
N LEU A 140 4.38 8.32 -16.30
CA LEU A 140 3.86 8.99 -17.50
C LEU A 140 4.86 8.93 -18.67
N LEU A 141 6.16 9.13 -18.42
CA LEU A 141 7.19 9.10 -19.45
C LEU A 141 7.35 7.72 -20.10
N VAL A 142 7.17 6.62 -19.36
CA VAL A 142 7.26 5.24 -19.88
C VAL A 142 6.34 5.00 -21.08
N SER A 143 5.21 5.71 -21.18
CA SER A 143 4.23 5.53 -22.25
C SER A 143 3.80 6.82 -22.96
N ASN A 144 4.44 7.96 -22.66
CA ASN A 144 3.94 9.29 -23.08
C ASN A 144 2.50 9.54 -22.62
N GLY A 145 2.16 9.14 -21.40
CA GLY A 145 0.84 9.31 -20.81
C GLY A 145 -0.22 8.31 -21.28
N ALA A 146 0.11 7.43 -22.21
CA ALA A 146 -0.82 6.42 -22.72
C ALA A 146 -0.96 5.23 -21.74
N THR A 147 -2.02 4.46 -21.92
CA THR A 147 -2.24 3.18 -21.23
C THR A 147 -1.59 2.06 -22.04
N PHE A 148 -1.03 1.05 -21.36
CA PHE A 148 -0.72 -0.24 -21.98
C PHE A 148 -1.96 -1.13 -21.88
N PRO A 149 -2.70 -1.34 -22.98
CA PRO A 149 -3.88 -2.20 -23.00
C PRO A 149 -3.48 -3.66 -23.19
N ASN A 150 -4.36 -4.58 -22.79
CA ASN A 150 -4.29 -6.01 -23.14
C ASN A 150 -2.97 -6.70 -22.73
N LEU A 151 -2.67 -6.72 -21.43
CA LEU A 151 -1.49 -7.35 -20.88
C LEU A 151 -1.62 -8.90 -20.77
N LEU A 152 -2.25 -9.55 -21.73
CA LEU A 152 -2.36 -11.01 -21.79
C LEU A 152 -1.02 -11.67 -22.17
N GLY A 153 -0.16 -10.91 -22.83
CA GLY A 153 1.09 -11.44 -23.41
C GLY A 153 0.85 -12.24 -24.68
N LYS A 154 1.92 -12.84 -25.20
CA LYS A 154 1.91 -13.67 -26.41
C LYS A 154 2.60 -14.99 -26.11
N ALA A 155 2.00 -16.11 -26.53
CA ALA A 155 2.51 -17.44 -26.25
C ALA A 155 3.86 -17.71 -26.92
N ASP A 156 4.04 -17.22 -28.13
CA ASP A 156 5.29 -17.29 -28.91
C ASP A 156 6.46 -16.52 -28.26
N LEU A 157 6.15 -15.52 -27.41
CA LEU A 157 7.15 -14.74 -26.66
C LEU A 157 7.36 -15.26 -25.23
N GLY A 158 6.60 -16.27 -24.77
CA GLY A 158 6.69 -16.84 -23.44
C GLY A 158 6.32 -15.90 -22.30
N ASN A 159 5.56 -14.81 -22.57
CA ASN A 159 5.21 -13.77 -21.58
C ASN A 159 3.72 -13.77 -21.19
N THR A 160 3.02 -14.91 -21.36
CA THR A 160 1.62 -15.11 -20.97
C THR A 160 1.45 -15.41 -19.47
N GLY A 161 0.24 -15.26 -18.96
CA GLY A 161 -0.13 -15.65 -17.59
C GLY A 161 -0.09 -14.53 -16.56
N PHE A 162 0.15 -13.29 -16.99
CA PHE A 162 0.18 -12.14 -16.08
C PHE A 162 -1.14 -11.93 -15.33
N GLN A 163 -2.27 -12.18 -15.96
CA GLN A 163 -3.62 -12.04 -15.38
C GLN A 163 -3.86 -12.93 -14.15
N TRP A 164 -3.04 -13.98 -13.92
CA TRP A 164 -3.16 -14.86 -12.76
C TRP A 164 -2.98 -14.10 -11.42
N LEU A 165 -2.08 -13.11 -11.37
CA LEU A 165 -1.79 -12.35 -10.15
C LEU A 165 -3.01 -11.56 -9.62
N GLY A 166 -3.89 -11.10 -10.52
CA GLY A 166 -5.10 -10.38 -10.19
C GLY A 166 -6.37 -11.24 -10.17
N ALA A 167 -6.26 -12.53 -10.56
CA ALA A 167 -7.41 -13.42 -10.75
C ALA A 167 -7.98 -13.95 -9.42
N GLY A 168 -9.27 -14.22 -9.42
CA GLY A 168 -9.96 -14.92 -8.33
C GLY A 168 -9.63 -14.37 -6.95
N THR A 169 -9.18 -15.21 -6.05
CA THR A 169 -8.81 -14.87 -4.66
C THR A 169 -7.29 -14.68 -4.47
N VAL A 170 -6.50 -14.68 -5.53
CA VAL A 170 -5.03 -14.55 -5.46
C VAL A 170 -4.58 -13.29 -4.72
N PRO A 171 -5.17 -12.09 -4.96
CA PRO A 171 -4.83 -10.89 -4.19
C PRO A 171 -5.07 -11.04 -2.68
N ILE A 172 -6.13 -11.76 -2.29
CA ILE A 172 -6.45 -12.05 -0.88
C ILE A 172 -5.38 -12.98 -0.28
N GLY A 173 -4.91 -13.96 -1.05
CA GLY A 173 -3.80 -14.83 -0.69
C GLY A 173 -2.51 -14.04 -0.43
N PHE A 174 -2.15 -13.11 -1.31
CA PHE A 174 -1.00 -12.22 -1.12
C PHE A 174 -1.15 -11.33 0.13
N MET A 175 -2.32 -10.73 0.34
CA MET A 175 -2.61 -9.95 1.54
C MET A 175 -2.40 -10.78 2.81
N THR A 176 -2.94 -11.99 2.84
CA THR A 176 -2.87 -12.88 4.01
C THR A 176 -1.44 -13.33 4.27
N ALA A 177 -0.73 -13.80 3.25
CA ALA A 177 0.66 -14.24 3.37
C ALA A 177 1.57 -13.10 3.83
N LEU A 178 1.44 -11.92 3.20
CA LEU A 178 2.22 -10.74 3.57
C LEU A 178 1.85 -10.23 4.97
N GLY A 179 0.56 -10.27 5.33
CA GLY A 179 0.07 -9.88 6.66
C GLY A 179 0.67 -10.77 7.76
N VAL A 180 0.67 -12.08 7.55
CA VAL A 180 1.31 -13.04 8.49
C VAL A 180 2.81 -12.82 8.57
N ALA A 181 3.49 -12.70 7.43
CA ALA A 181 4.93 -12.46 7.38
C ALA A 181 5.31 -11.13 8.05
N ALA A 182 4.59 -10.06 7.76
CA ALA A 182 4.81 -8.75 8.37
C ALA A 182 4.52 -8.73 9.87
N ALA A 183 3.47 -9.43 10.32
CA ALA A 183 3.19 -9.58 11.74
C ALA A 183 4.29 -10.36 12.46
N PHE A 184 4.79 -11.44 11.85
CA PHE A 184 5.93 -12.18 12.38
C PHE A 184 7.19 -11.30 12.47
N VAL A 185 7.51 -10.57 11.39
CA VAL A 185 8.65 -9.64 11.37
C VAL A 185 8.50 -8.58 12.46
N ALA A 186 7.34 -7.96 12.59
CA ALA A 186 7.08 -6.91 13.55
C ALA A 186 7.18 -7.39 15.02
N LEU A 187 6.67 -8.61 15.31
CA LEU A 187 6.52 -9.08 16.70
C LEU A 187 7.63 -10.01 17.16
N ARG A 188 8.28 -10.75 16.24
CA ARG A 188 9.19 -11.83 16.58
C ARG A 188 10.65 -11.60 16.19
N THR A 189 10.95 -10.58 15.36
CA THR A 189 12.32 -10.34 14.89
C THR A 189 13.00 -9.16 15.59
N PRO A 190 14.35 -9.12 15.62
CA PRO A 190 15.09 -7.94 16.09
C PRO A 190 14.75 -6.69 15.28
N PHE A 191 14.55 -6.82 13.96
CA PHE A 191 14.17 -5.69 13.09
C PHE A 191 12.87 -5.04 13.55
N GLY A 192 11.83 -5.83 13.80
CA GLY A 192 10.56 -5.31 14.30
C GLY A 192 10.74 -4.55 15.63
N ARG A 193 11.46 -5.14 16.60
CA ARG A 193 11.75 -4.44 17.86
C ARG A 193 12.47 -3.12 17.65
N HIS A 194 13.44 -3.06 16.73
CA HIS A 194 14.14 -1.83 16.40
C HIS A 194 13.23 -0.79 15.76
N VAL A 195 12.28 -1.18 14.89
CA VAL A 195 11.29 -0.27 14.28
C VAL A 195 10.47 0.41 15.38
N TYR A 196 9.93 -0.35 16.34
CA TYR A 196 9.17 0.23 17.46
C TYR A 196 10.02 1.10 18.36
N ALA A 197 11.25 0.70 18.66
CA ALA A 197 12.18 1.47 19.49
C ALA A 197 12.52 2.82 18.83
N VAL A 198 12.88 2.80 17.55
CA VAL A 198 13.21 4.00 16.77
C VAL A 198 12.03 4.97 16.71
N GLY A 199 10.81 4.47 16.47
CA GLY A 199 9.62 5.30 16.46
C GLY A 199 9.23 5.84 17.84
N GLY A 200 9.58 5.13 18.93
CA GLY A 200 9.36 5.61 20.29
C GLY A 200 10.33 6.72 20.69
N ASN A 201 11.60 6.52 20.48
CA ASN A 201 12.65 7.53 20.70
C ASN A 201 13.92 7.15 19.89
N ALA A 202 14.08 7.81 18.74
CA ALA A 202 15.22 7.56 17.86
C ALA A 202 16.58 7.86 18.53
N ARG A 203 16.65 8.92 19.36
CA ARG A 203 17.89 9.30 20.07
C ARG A 203 18.30 8.26 21.11
N ALA A 204 17.36 7.84 21.95
CA ALA A 204 17.61 6.79 22.95
C ALA A 204 17.99 5.46 22.27
N SER A 205 17.29 5.10 21.18
CA SER A 205 17.60 3.89 20.40
C SER A 205 19.03 3.93 19.83
N GLN A 206 19.47 5.08 19.31
CA GLN A 206 20.82 5.27 18.82
C GLN A 206 21.86 5.10 19.92
N LEU A 207 21.63 5.67 21.10
CA LEU A 207 22.51 5.53 22.27
C LEU A 207 22.59 4.08 22.77
N SER A 208 21.51 3.31 22.57
CA SER A 208 21.46 1.86 22.87
C SER A 208 22.06 0.98 21.77
N GLY A 209 22.75 1.55 20.77
CA GLY A 209 23.44 0.82 19.71
C GLY A 209 22.59 0.43 18.51
N VAL A 210 21.32 0.84 18.43
CA VAL A 210 20.47 0.57 17.27
C VAL A 210 20.93 1.42 16.08
N LYS A 211 21.11 0.79 14.91
CA LYS A 211 21.46 1.47 13.65
C LYS A 211 20.24 2.16 13.05
N VAL A 212 19.80 3.28 13.65
CA VAL A 212 18.58 4.03 13.32
C VAL A 212 18.45 4.29 11.81
N LYS A 213 19.50 4.82 11.17
CA LYS A 213 19.51 5.10 9.72
C LYS A 213 19.25 3.87 8.86
N ARG A 214 19.72 2.68 9.27
CA ARG A 214 19.47 1.43 8.55
C ARG A 214 18.02 0.98 8.72
N VAL A 215 17.46 1.10 9.92
CA VAL A 215 16.06 0.76 10.21
C VAL A 215 15.14 1.65 9.40
N GLN A 216 15.34 2.98 9.46
CA GLN A 216 14.55 3.94 8.68
C GLN A 216 14.66 3.69 7.18
N GLY A 217 15.88 3.42 6.66
CA GLY A 217 16.05 3.10 5.24
C GLY A 217 15.24 1.88 4.80
N LEU A 218 15.30 0.79 5.58
CA LEU A 218 14.65 -0.48 5.25
C LEU A 218 13.12 -0.40 5.28
N VAL A 219 12.51 0.39 6.19
CA VAL A 219 11.04 0.50 6.23
C VAL A 219 10.47 1.17 4.97
N TYR A 220 11.20 2.13 4.36
CA TYR A 220 10.80 2.71 3.08
C TYR A 220 10.97 1.72 1.92
N VAL A 221 12.01 0.88 1.92
CA VAL A 221 12.17 -0.19 0.92
C VAL A 221 11.00 -1.18 1.01
N ILE A 222 10.61 -1.60 2.23
CA ILE A 222 9.46 -2.48 2.45
C ILE A 222 8.18 -1.81 1.93
N SER A 223 7.97 -0.52 2.22
CA SER A 223 6.83 0.26 1.73
C SER A 223 6.80 0.29 0.19
N GLY A 224 7.95 0.54 -0.44
CA GLY A 224 8.07 0.56 -1.89
C GLY A 224 7.77 -0.79 -2.56
N VAL A 225 8.25 -1.90 -1.98
CA VAL A 225 7.94 -3.25 -2.47
C VAL A 225 6.46 -3.57 -2.34
N CYS A 226 5.84 -3.27 -1.18
CA CYS A 226 4.40 -3.47 -0.98
C CYS A 226 3.57 -2.66 -1.98
N SER A 227 3.97 -1.42 -2.24
CA SER A 227 3.31 -0.53 -3.19
C SER A 227 3.45 -1.03 -4.63
N ALA A 228 4.64 -1.49 -5.02
CA ALA A 228 4.88 -2.08 -6.33
C ALA A 228 4.06 -3.36 -6.55
N LEU A 229 3.96 -4.21 -5.54
CA LEU A 229 3.13 -5.41 -5.58
C LEU A 229 1.66 -5.06 -5.85
N VAL A 230 1.14 -4.02 -5.19
CA VAL A 230 -0.21 -3.49 -5.45
C VAL A 230 -0.37 -3.04 -6.90
N GLY A 231 0.61 -2.30 -7.44
CA GLY A 231 0.56 -1.84 -8.83
C GLY A 231 0.53 -2.97 -9.84
N VAL A 232 1.35 -4.01 -9.63
CA VAL A 232 1.36 -5.22 -10.46
C VAL A 232 0.03 -5.99 -10.35
N ILE A 233 -0.53 -6.14 -9.15
CA ILE A 233 -1.82 -6.81 -8.94
C ILE A 233 -2.94 -6.05 -9.67
N ILE A 234 -2.99 -4.73 -9.58
CA ILE A 234 -4.01 -3.92 -10.25
C ILE A 234 -3.87 -4.02 -11.77
N ALA A 235 -2.64 -3.90 -12.30
CA ALA A 235 -2.40 -4.04 -13.73
C ALA A 235 -2.80 -5.43 -14.25
N SER A 236 -2.55 -6.48 -13.45
CA SER A 236 -2.98 -7.85 -13.72
C SER A 236 -4.51 -8.00 -13.68
N GLN A 237 -5.18 -7.41 -12.69
CA GLN A 237 -6.65 -7.45 -12.54
C GLN A 237 -7.37 -6.79 -13.72
N LEU A 238 -6.87 -5.62 -14.15
CA LEU A 238 -7.44 -4.85 -15.25
C LEU A 238 -6.93 -5.31 -16.62
N VAL A 239 -5.96 -6.23 -16.65
CA VAL A 239 -5.25 -6.63 -17.88
C VAL A 239 -4.74 -5.40 -18.65
N SER A 240 -4.44 -4.33 -17.93
CA SER A 240 -3.98 -3.05 -18.48
C SER A 240 -3.20 -2.26 -17.43
N ALA A 241 -2.25 -1.43 -17.88
CA ALA A 241 -1.50 -0.54 -17.00
C ALA A 241 -1.76 0.92 -17.35
N HIS A 242 -2.20 1.70 -16.36
CA HIS A 242 -2.49 3.11 -16.51
C HIS A 242 -1.58 3.96 -15.62
N PRO A 243 -0.96 5.04 -16.14
CA PRO A 243 0.03 5.81 -15.36
C PRO A 243 -0.58 6.56 -14.15
N ALA A 244 -1.90 6.82 -14.13
CA ALA A 244 -2.59 7.41 -12.98
C ALA A 244 -3.03 6.38 -11.92
N THR A 245 -2.78 5.08 -12.13
CA THR A 245 -3.09 4.05 -11.12
C THR A 245 -2.49 4.42 -9.77
N GLY A 246 -3.25 4.16 -8.70
CA GLY A 246 -2.83 4.44 -7.34
C GLY A 246 -2.94 5.91 -6.91
N GLN A 247 -3.57 6.78 -7.68
CA GLN A 247 -3.81 8.17 -7.25
C GLN A 247 -4.69 8.19 -6.00
N ALA A 248 -4.27 8.96 -4.98
CA ALA A 248 -4.87 9.07 -3.65
C ALA A 248 -4.88 7.77 -2.81
N PHE A 249 -4.17 6.70 -3.21
CA PHE A 249 -4.07 5.48 -2.42
C PHE A 249 -3.25 5.66 -1.15
N GLU A 250 -2.33 6.61 -1.13
CA GLU A 250 -1.58 7.00 0.06
C GLU A 250 -2.49 7.43 1.21
N LEU A 251 -3.57 8.15 0.90
CA LEU A 251 -4.55 8.58 1.91
C LEU A 251 -5.34 7.39 2.48
N ASN A 252 -5.75 6.45 1.63
CA ASN A 252 -6.43 5.23 2.05
C ASN A 252 -5.52 4.34 2.92
N ALA A 253 -4.23 4.22 2.54
CA ALA A 253 -3.26 3.44 3.31
C ALA A 253 -3.01 4.06 4.69
N ILE A 254 -2.81 5.39 4.76
CA ILE A 254 -2.65 6.11 6.04
C ILE A 254 -3.91 5.97 6.89
N ALA A 255 -5.10 6.14 6.29
CA ALA A 255 -6.36 5.97 7.00
C ALA A 255 -6.52 4.57 7.59
N ALA A 256 -6.22 3.52 6.82
CA ALA A 256 -6.26 2.14 7.30
C ALA A 256 -5.31 1.91 8.48
N VAL A 257 -4.09 2.46 8.41
CA VAL A 257 -3.09 2.35 9.48
C VAL A 257 -3.54 3.06 10.75
N VAL A 258 -4.07 4.29 10.62
CA VAL A 258 -4.51 5.12 11.76
C VAL A 258 -5.79 4.58 12.39
N LEU A 259 -6.82 4.25 11.59
CA LEU A 259 -8.04 3.58 12.06
C LEU A 259 -7.73 2.25 12.74
N GLY A 260 -6.70 1.54 12.25
CA GLY A 260 -6.19 0.33 12.87
C GLY A 260 -5.49 0.53 14.22
N GLY A 261 -5.36 1.79 14.69
CA GLY A 261 -4.81 2.16 15.99
C GLY A 261 -3.28 2.32 16.00
N THR A 262 -2.66 2.51 14.84
CA THR A 262 -1.24 2.86 14.76
C THR A 262 -1.08 4.37 14.97
N SER A 263 -0.16 4.75 15.83
CA SER A 263 0.11 6.15 16.19
C SER A 263 0.93 6.86 15.13
N LEU A 264 0.47 8.00 14.63
CA LEU A 264 1.23 8.86 13.70
C LEU A 264 2.51 9.44 14.32
N ALA A 265 2.63 9.48 15.67
CA ALA A 265 3.88 9.88 16.33
C ALA A 265 4.93 8.76 16.38
N GLY A 266 4.61 7.55 15.87
CA GLY A 266 5.49 6.38 15.91
C GLY A 266 5.43 5.59 17.21
N GLY A 267 6.22 4.51 17.28
CA GLY A 267 6.43 3.68 18.45
C GLY A 267 5.27 2.77 18.86
N ARG A 268 4.07 2.94 18.29
CA ARG A 268 2.86 2.18 18.65
C ARG A 268 2.05 1.83 17.42
N GLY A 269 1.52 0.61 17.36
CA GLY A 269 0.69 0.13 16.26
C GLY A 269 0.87 -1.36 16.01
N GLY A 270 0.31 -1.86 14.91
CA GLY A 270 0.52 -3.25 14.53
C GLY A 270 -0.26 -3.69 13.29
N ILE A 271 0.26 -4.69 12.60
CA ILE A 271 -0.26 -5.21 11.34
C ILE A 271 -1.72 -5.68 11.45
N GLY A 272 -2.07 -6.40 12.52
CA GLY A 272 -3.46 -6.87 12.71
C GLY A 272 -4.47 -5.71 12.82
N GLY A 273 -4.09 -4.60 13.50
CA GLY A 273 -4.91 -3.40 13.54
C GLY A 273 -5.06 -2.77 12.15
N THR A 274 -3.95 -2.65 11.41
CA THR A 274 -3.94 -2.11 10.04
C THR A 274 -4.87 -2.89 9.11
N ILE A 275 -4.88 -4.23 9.19
CA ILE A 275 -5.79 -5.06 8.38
C ILE A 275 -7.25 -4.77 8.74
N ILE A 276 -7.58 -4.63 10.04
CA ILE A 276 -8.92 -4.24 10.48
C ILE A 276 -9.28 -2.84 9.94
N GLY A 277 -8.35 -1.88 10.00
CA GLY A 277 -8.55 -0.56 9.42
C GLY A 277 -8.78 -0.58 7.90
N ALA A 278 -8.04 -1.43 7.18
CA ALA A 278 -8.27 -1.63 5.74
C ALA A 278 -9.65 -2.25 5.45
N LEU A 279 -10.13 -3.17 6.29
CA LEU A 279 -11.49 -3.70 6.22
C LEU A 279 -12.55 -2.62 6.47
N VAL A 280 -12.32 -1.71 7.43
CA VAL A 280 -13.22 -0.57 7.69
C VAL A 280 -13.34 0.33 6.45
N ILE A 281 -12.20 0.74 5.88
CA ILE A 281 -12.19 1.59 4.68
C ILE A 281 -12.81 0.87 3.47
N GLY A 282 -12.49 -0.42 3.29
CA GLY A 282 -13.05 -1.23 2.21
C GLY A 282 -14.56 -1.44 2.35
N ALA A 283 -15.05 -1.80 3.55
CA ALA A 283 -16.48 -1.97 3.81
C ALA A 283 -17.26 -0.67 3.61
N LEU A 284 -16.68 0.48 4.03
CA LEU A 284 -17.29 1.79 3.79
C LEU A 284 -17.39 2.09 2.30
N ALA A 285 -16.30 1.88 1.54
CA ALA A 285 -16.30 2.15 0.11
C ALA A 285 -17.29 1.25 -0.65
N ASP A 286 -17.26 -0.06 -0.38
CA ASP A 286 -18.14 -1.04 -1.00
C ASP A 286 -19.61 -0.79 -0.66
N GLY A 287 -19.93 -0.52 0.61
CA GLY A 287 -21.29 -0.22 1.04
C GLY A 287 -21.85 1.04 0.37
N LEU A 288 -21.04 2.10 0.23
CA LEU A 288 -21.46 3.32 -0.47
C LEU A 288 -21.72 3.07 -1.96
N VAL A 289 -20.92 2.20 -2.61
CA VAL A 289 -21.13 1.78 -4.01
C VAL A 289 -22.47 1.04 -4.14
N LEU A 290 -22.74 0.08 -3.26
CA LEU A 290 -23.99 -0.69 -3.29
C LEU A 290 -25.24 0.17 -3.03
N LEU A 291 -25.10 1.27 -2.30
CA LEU A 291 -26.16 2.26 -2.09
C LEU A 291 -26.30 3.27 -3.25
N GLY A 292 -25.53 3.13 -4.32
CA GLY A 292 -25.58 4.05 -5.46
C GLY A 292 -25.02 5.45 -5.18
N VAL A 293 -24.24 5.60 -4.10
CA VAL A 293 -23.62 6.91 -3.78
C VAL A 293 -22.57 7.24 -4.84
N SER A 294 -22.66 8.45 -5.44
CA SER A 294 -21.73 8.86 -6.48
C SER A 294 -20.28 8.89 -5.99
N GLU A 295 -19.33 8.62 -6.89
CA GLU A 295 -17.90 8.62 -6.59
C GLU A 295 -17.45 9.93 -5.94
N PHE A 296 -18.01 11.06 -6.35
CA PHE A 296 -17.69 12.37 -5.78
C PHE A 296 -18.02 12.44 -4.28
N TRP A 297 -19.20 11.97 -3.88
CA TRP A 297 -19.59 11.89 -2.47
C TRP A 297 -18.76 10.88 -1.69
N GLN A 298 -18.40 9.76 -2.31
CA GLN A 298 -17.51 8.78 -1.66
C GLN A 298 -16.13 9.38 -1.33
N ILE A 299 -15.58 10.26 -2.19
CA ILE A 299 -14.32 10.98 -1.91
C ILE A 299 -14.50 11.90 -0.69
N VAL A 300 -15.59 12.67 -0.62
CA VAL A 300 -15.89 13.57 0.51
C VAL A 300 -16.03 12.78 1.81
N ILE A 301 -16.80 11.70 1.80
CA ILE A 301 -17.06 10.86 2.98
C ILE A 301 -15.75 10.23 3.47
N ARG A 302 -14.93 9.67 2.57
CA ARG A 302 -13.61 9.11 2.91
C ARG A 302 -12.70 10.17 3.54
N GLY A 303 -12.66 11.37 2.98
CA GLY A 303 -11.90 12.49 3.54
C GLY A 303 -12.34 12.84 4.97
N MET A 304 -13.65 12.94 5.20
CA MET A 304 -14.20 13.21 6.54
C MET A 304 -13.85 12.09 7.54
N VAL A 305 -13.96 10.83 7.14
CA VAL A 305 -13.59 9.68 8.00
C VAL A 305 -12.13 9.74 8.40
N ILE A 306 -11.22 10.09 7.48
CA ILE A 306 -9.78 10.26 7.77
C ILE A 306 -9.58 11.36 8.81
N VAL A 307 -10.20 12.52 8.63
CA VAL A 307 -10.07 13.67 9.58
C VAL A 307 -10.58 13.27 10.96
N VAL A 308 -11.76 12.65 11.02
CA VAL A 308 -12.34 12.19 12.30
C VAL A 308 -11.42 11.20 13.00
N ALA A 309 -10.86 10.23 12.24
CA ALA A 309 -9.93 9.24 12.79
C ALA A 309 -8.67 9.90 13.41
N VAL A 310 -8.08 10.87 12.71
CA VAL A 310 -6.88 11.58 13.19
C VAL A 310 -7.21 12.46 14.41
N VAL A 311 -8.35 13.15 14.40
CA VAL A 311 -8.80 13.97 15.54
C VAL A 311 -9.02 13.10 16.78
N LEU A 312 -9.67 11.94 16.63
CA LEU A 312 -9.86 11.01 17.74
C LEU A 312 -8.53 10.46 18.27
N ASP A 313 -7.56 10.16 17.42
CA ASP A 313 -6.20 9.76 17.86
C ASP A 313 -5.52 10.89 18.65
N GLN A 314 -5.64 12.14 18.21
CA GLN A 314 -5.05 13.29 18.90
C GLN A 314 -5.69 13.57 20.27
N ILE A 315 -7.03 13.56 20.36
CA ILE A 315 -7.73 13.77 21.63
C ILE A 315 -7.30 12.73 22.66
N GLN A 316 -7.18 11.48 22.24
CA GLN A 316 -6.76 10.42 23.14
C GLN A 316 -5.34 10.55 23.64
N ARG A 317 -4.42 11.08 22.84
CA ARG A 317 -3.05 11.35 23.28
C ARG A 317 -3.03 12.42 24.38
N ARG A 318 -3.83 13.48 24.22
CA ARG A 318 -3.94 14.53 25.25
C ARG A 318 -4.47 14.00 26.59
N LEU A 319 -5.39 13.03 26.56
CA LEU A 319 -5.96 12.42 27.76
C LEU A 319 -5.00 11.39 28.44
N GLN A 320 -3.88 11.03 27.78
CA GLN A 320 -2.87 10.07 28.30
C GLN A 320 -1.58 10.74 28.77
N GLN A 321 -1.42 12.04 28.53
CA GLN A 321 -0.38 12.90 29.08
C GLN A 321 -0.84 13.54 30.40
#